data_ca06ac009a695bd30656d51b980c1c31
#
_entry.id   ca06ac009a695bd30656d51b980c1c31
#
_cell.length_a   1.000
_cell.length_b   1.000
_cell.length_c   1.000
_cell.angle_alpha   90.00
_cell.angle_beta   90.00
_cell.angle_gamma   90.00
#
_symmetry.space_group_name_H-M   'P 1'
#
loop_
_entity.id
_entity.type
_entity.pdbx_description
1 polymer ?
#
loop_
_entity_poly.entity_id
_entity_poly.type
_entity_poly.pdbx_seq_one_letter_code
_entity_poly.pdbx_strand_id
1 'polypeptide(L)' 'MKSGNDNRAKRCAAAIRKYNGDPDQRTNLIDFLADARHWCDRNECCFGDLDRMAYDHYLAELADERRQS' A
#
# COMPACT_ATOMS: atom_id res chain seq x y z
N MET A 1 -15.35 11.93 -12.54
CA MET A 1 -15.51 10.74 -11.67
C MET A 1 -14.21 10.38 -11.00
N LYS A 2 -14.31 9.95 -9.76
CA LYS A 2 -13.12 9.48 -9.05
C LYS A 2 -12.70 8.14 -9.62
N SER A 3 -11.40 7.96 -9.83
CA SER A 3 -10.88 6.69 -10.31
C SER A 3 -10.87 5.65 -9.17
N GLY A 4 -10.78 4.38 -9.54
CA GLY A 4 -10.57 3.32 -8.55
C GLY A 4 -9.29 3.52 -7.75
N ASN A 5 -8.30 4.20 -8.32
CA ASN A 5 -7.04 4.47 -7.63
C ASN A 5 -7.22 5.50 -6.52
N ASP A 6 -8.12 6.47 -6.66
CA ASP A 6 -8.46 7.36 -5.56
C ASP A 6 -9.04 6.59 -4.40
N ASN A 7 -9.89 5.60 -4.68
CA ASN A 7 -10.48 4.75 -3.64
C ASN A 7 -9.42 3.87 -2.98
N ARG A 8 -8.47 3.36 -3.75
CA ARG A 8 -7.36 2.58 -3.21
C ARG A 8 -6.49 3.42 -2.28
N ALA A 9 -6.19 4.67 -2.67
CA ALA A 9 -5.42 5.57 -1.83
C ALA A 9 -6.16 5.90 -0.53
N LYS A 10 -7.46 6.14 -0.61
CA LYS A 10 -8.29 6.42 0.57
C LYS A 10 -8.36 5.23 1.50
N ARG A 11 -8.48 4.02 0.95
CA ARG A 11 -8.50 2.80 1.75
C ARG A 11 -7.19 2.63 2.51
N CYS A 12 -6.07 2.89 1.83
CA CYS A 12 -4.75 2.84 2.47
C CYS A 12 -4.65 3.90 3.57
N ALA A 13 -5.08 5.12 3.31
CA ALA A 13 -5.03 6.19 4.29
C ALA A 13 -5.79 5.83 5.57
N ALA A 14 -6.98 5.25 5.42
CA ALA A 14 -7.78 4.83 6.56
C ALA A 14 -7.08 3.72 7.34
N ALA A 15 -6.49 2.76 6.63
CA ALA A 15 -5.83 1.61 7.25
C ALA A 15 -4.60 2.04 8.06
N ILE A 16 -3.73 2.87 7.49
CA ILE A 16 -2.51 3.27 8.19
C ILE A 16 -2.80 4.20 9.36
N ARG A 17 -3.85 5.02 9.26
CA ARG A 17 -4.26 5.86 10.39
C ARG A 17 -4.74 5.00 11.56
N LYS A 18 -5.56 4.02 11.28
CA LYS A 18 -6.08 3.11 12.30
C LYS A 18 -4.97 2.25 12.88
N TYR A 19 -3.99 1.89 12.05
CA TYR A 19 -2.90 1.03 12.46
C TYR A 19 -2.02 1.67 13.54
N ASN A 20 -1.61 2.93 13.35
CA ASN A 20 -0.64 3.56 14.24
C ASN A 20 -1.16 4.80 14.96
N GLY A 21 -1.99 5.59 14.31
CA GLY A 21 -2.61 6.75 14.96
C GLY A 21 -1.73 7.97 15.11
N ASP A 22 -0.55 8.00 14.51
CA ASP A 22 0.29 9.19 14.50
C ASP A 22 -0.38 10.28 13.65
N PRO A 23 -0.30 11.57 14.07
CA PRO A 23 -0.85 12.65 13.24
C PRO A 23 -0.22 12.75 11.85
N ASP A 24 1.03 12.32 11.72
CA ASP A 24 1.72 12.30 10.42
C ASP A 24 1.51 10.96 9.74
N GLN A 25 0.74 10.97 8.66
CA GLN A 25 0.45 9.76 7.90
C GLN A 25 1.69 9.12 7.27
N ARG A 26 2.71 9.91 6.98
CA ARG A 26 3.96 9.36 6.47
C ARG A 26 4.62 8.46 7.50
N THR A 27 4.61 8.88 8.76
CA THR A 27 5.11 8.08 9.87
C THR A 27 4.33 6.78 9.98
N ASN A 28 3.01 6.85 9.88
CA ASN A 28 2.15 5.66 9.95
C ASN A 28 2.51 4.67 8.85
N LEU A 29 2.75 5.15 7.64
CA LEU A 29 3.12 4.28 6.52
C LEU A 29 4.50 3.66 6.72
N ILE A 30 5.47 4.45 7.17
CA ILE A 30 6.82 3.94 7.43
C ILE A 30 6.77 2.82 8.47
N ASP A 31 6.05 3.04 9.57
CA ASP A 31 5.92 2.05 10.64
C ASP A 31 5.21 0.79 10.15
N PHE A 32 4.17 0.96 9.34
CA PHE A 32 3.45 -0.16 8.75
C PHE A 32 4.38 -1.00 7.87
N LEU A 33 5.17 -0.35 7.03
CA LEU A 33 6.08 -1.07 6.13
C LEU A 33 7.19 -1.79 6.90
N ALA A 34 7.71 -1.19 7.97
CA ALA A 34 8.70 -1.84 8.81
C ALA A 34 8.12 -3.10 9.46
N ASP A 35 6.90 -2.99 9.99
CA ASP A 35 6.24 -4.12 10.63
C ASP A 35 5.86 -5.20 9.62
N ALA A 36 5.52 -4.81 8.40
CA ALA A 36 5.25 -5.77 7.32
C ALA A 36 6.48 -6.62 7.02
N ARG A 37 7.68 -6.02 7.06
CA ARG A 37 8.92 -6.79 6.88
C ARG A 37 9.12 -7.81 8.00
N HIS A 38 8.83 -7.42 9.24
CA HIS A 38 8.90 -8.37 10.37
C HIS A 38 7.90 -9.50 10.21
N TRP A 39 6.69 -9.17 9.74
CA TRP A 39 5.68 -10.19 9.50
C TRP A 39 6.15 -11.20 8.44
N CYS A 40 6.76 -10.71 7.37
CA CYS A 40 7.28 -11.59 6.32
C CYS A 40 8.38 -12.51 6.85
N ASP A 41 9.28 -11.98 7.69
CA ASP A 41 10.34 -12.78 8.28
C ASP A 41 9.78 -13.96 9.09
N ARG A 42 8.68 -13.74 9.80
CA ARG A 42 8.08 -14.75 10.67
C ARG A 42 7.14 -15.71 9.96
N ASN A 43 6.79 -15.42 8.72
CA ASN A 43 5.84 -16.22 7.94
C ASN A 43 6.46 -16.80 6.68
N GLU A 44 7.79 -16.86 6.63
CA GLU A 44 8.54 -17.46 5.52
C GLU A 44 8.21 -16.81 4.17
N CYS A 45 7.96 -15.51 4.19
CA CYS A 45 7.71 -14.73 2.99
C CYS A 45 8.87 -13.79 2.74
N CYS A 46 9.17 -13.53 1.48
CA CYS A 46 10.16 -12.52 1.11
C CYS A 46 9.44 -11.21 0.83
N PHE A 47 9.66 -10.20 1.67
CA PHE A 47 8.99 -8.91 1.47
C PHE A 47 9.27 -8.34 0.09
N GLY A 48 10.52 -8.42 -0.39
CA GLY A 48 10.88 -7.90 -1.72
C GLY A 48 10.09 -8.55 -2.85
N ASP A 49 9.82 -9.85 -2.75
CA ASP A 49 9.02 -10.54 -3.76
C ASP A 49 7.57 -10.09 -3.72
N LEU A 50 7.00 -9.96 -2.52
CA LEU A 50 5.61 -9.50 -2.38
C LEU A 50 5.47 -8.04 -2.82
N ASP A 51 6.46 -7.22 -2.49
CA ASP A 51 6.46 -5.82 -2.90
C ASP A 51 6.55 -5.68 -4.42
N ARG A 52 7.32 -6.55 -5.07
CA ARG A 52 7.40 -6.54 -6.54
C ARG A 52 6.05 -6.88 -7.15
N MET A 53 5.34 -7.87 -6.60
CA MET A 53 3.99 -8.20 -7.04
C MET A 53 3.05 -7.03 -6.84
N ALA A 54 3.16 -6.34 -5.70
CA ALA A 54 2.36 -5.17 -5.43
C ALA A 54 2.64 -4.05 -6.43
N TYR A 55 3.90 -3.87 -6.79
CA TYR A 55 4.29 -2.89 -7.79
C TYR A 55 3.69 -3.21 -9.15
N ASP A 56 3.68 -4.49 -9.55
CA ASP A 56 3.07 -4.90 -10.81
C ASP A 56 1.57 -4.60 -10.82
N HIS A 57 0.87 -4.86 -9.71
CA HIS A 57 -0.54 -4.51 -9.57
C HIS A 57 -0.73 -2.99 -9.71
N TYR A 58 0.13 -2.23 -9.06
CA TYR A 58 0.09 -0.77 -9.13
C TYR A 58 0.23 -0.27 -10.56
N LEU A 59 1.18 -0.82 -11.32
CA LEU A 59 1.39 -0.44 -12.70
C LEU A 59 0.18 -0.77 -13.58
N ALA A 60 -0.44 -1.92 -13.35
CA ALA A 60 -1.65 -2.32 -14.08
C ALA A 60 -2.82 -1.38 -13.78
N GLU A 61 -2.98 -1.02 -12.50
CA GLU A 61 -4.03 -0.12 -12.07
C GLU A 61 -3.81 1.29 -12.62
N LEU A 62 -2.57 1.73 -12.70
CA LEU A 62 -2.23 3.01 -13.28
C LEU A 62 -2.52 3.05 -14.78
N ALA A 63 -2.22 1.95 -15.48
CA ALA A 63 -2.51 1.84 -16.90
C ALA A 63 -4.02 1.89 -17.18
N ASP A 64 -4.81 1.22 -16.34
CA ASP A 64 -6.27 1.25 -16.44
C ASP A 64 -6.82 2.66 -16.25
N GLU A 65 -6.28 3.40 -15.27
CA GLU A 65 -6.69 4.77 -15.02
C GLU A 65 -6.42 5.66 -16.23
N ARG A 66 -5.26 5.53 -16.84
CA ARG A 66 -4.90 6.31 -18.03
C ARG A 66 -5.79 5.98 -19.21
N ARG A 67 -6.21 4.71 -19.32
CA ARG A 67 -7.08 4.27 -20.41
C ARG A 67 -8.49 4.83 -20.29
N GLN A 68 -8.94 5.10 -19.07
CA GLN A 68 -10.27 5.62 -18.78
C GLN A 68 -10.38 7.14 -18.83
N SER A 69 -9.26 7.82 -18.87
CA SER A 69 -9.26 9.28 -18.85
C SER A 69 -9.40 9.90 -20.23
#